data_c7677651112de3da37b267b1e9ae0d89
#
_entry.id   c7677651112de3da37b267b1e9ae0d89
#
_cell.length_a   1.000
_cell.length_b   1.000
_cell.length_c   1.000
_cell.angle_alpha   90.00
_cell.angle_beta   90.00
_cell.angle_gamma   90.00
#
_symmetry.space_group_name_H-M   'P 1'
#
loop_
_entity.id
_entity.type
_entity.pdbx_description
1 polymer ?
#
loop_
_entity_poly.entity_id
_entity_poly.type
_entity_poly.pdbx_seq_one_letter_code
_entity_poly.pdbx_strand_id
1 'polypeptide(L)'
;MLFLQIDLDKRFVGDLYNDCLISVDGTDFSIQEYGRKFYSHKFKKSGLRYEVGVSIIKGEIVWVNGPYECGLWPDIKIFRNSFMSHLGPNERVEADDGYIGEAPEHIKCPKSFTNPAETEKMQQRVRARHETVNKRFKQWGCLSQRFRHEIGRHDDVFRAVAVITQLAIELGEPLFSADYSDAV
;
A
#
# COMPACT_ATOMS: atom_id res chain seq x y z
N MET A 1 10.66 11.43 -17.39
CA MET A 1 9.43 10.91 -18.01
C MET A 1 8.95 9.58 -17.39
N LEU A 2 9.72 8.94 -16.51
CA LEU A 2 9.33 7.69 -15.79
C LEU A 2 8.47 7.93 -14.53
N PHE A 3 8.33 9.16 -14.05
CA PHE A 3 7.60 9.48 -12.82
C PHE A 3 6.07 9.55 -12.96
N LEU A 4 5.54 9.49 -14.19
CA LEU A 4 4.09 9.57 -14.47
C LEU A 4 3.37 8.22 -14.38
N GLN A 5 4.08 7.13 -14.08
CA GLN A 5 3.50 5.79 -14.09
C GLN A 5 2.68 5.53 -12.82
N ILE A 6 3.16 6.00 -11.67
CA ILE A 6 2.46 5.92 -10.39
C ILE A 6 1.89 7.30 -10.11
N ASP A 7 0.58 7.45 -10.29
CA ASP A 7 -0.13 8.72 -10.20
C ASP A 7 -1.41 8.50 -9.39
N LEU A 8 -1.54 9.24 -8.29
CA LEU A 8 -2.65 9.11 -7.38
C LEU A 8 -4.00 9.43 -8.04
N ASP A 9 -4.02 10.34 -9.01
CA ASP A 9 -5.24 10.75 -9.71
C ASP A 9 -5.82 9.63 -10.60
N LYS A 10 -5.01 8.63 -10.95
CA LYS A 10 -5.50 7.41 -11.62
C LYS A 10 -6.52 6.61 -10.81
N ARG A 11 -6.68 6.89 -9.50
CA ARG A 11 -7.71 6.26 -8.66
C ARG A 11 -9.13 6.68 -9.04
N PHE A 12 -9.30 7.85 -9.65
CA PHE A 12 -10.60 8.41 -10.03
C PHE A 12 -11.21 7.80 -11.30
N VAL A 13 -10.71 6.68 -11.77
CA VAL A 13 -11.24 6.00 -12.96
C VAL A 13 -12.29 4.98 -12.53
N GLY A 14 -13.51 5.12 -13.05
CA GLY A 14 -14.62 4.22 -12.81
C GLY A 14 -15.82 4.91 -12.16
N ASP A 15 -16.62 4.14 -11.41
CA ASP A 15 -17.82 4.66 -10.77
C ASP A 15 -17.48 5.55 -9.56
N LEU A 16 -17.75 6.85 -9.71
CA LEU A 16 -17.48 7.88 -8.69
C LEU A 16 -18.44 7.82 -7.48
N TYR A 17 -19.39 6.88 -7.47
CA TYR A 17 -20.30 6.69 -6.34
C TYR A 17 -19.70 5.88 -5.19
N ASN A 18 -18.51 5.30 -5.39
CA ASN A 18 -17.82 4.58 -4.34
C ASN A 18 -16.95 5.53 -3.52
N ASP A 19 -17.12 5.55 -2.22
CA ASP A 19 -16.31 6.35 -1.29
C ASP A 19 -14.90 5.76 -1.06
N CYS A 20 -14.67 4.49 -1.42
CA CYS A 20 -13.38 3.82 -1.38
C CYS A 20 -12.84 3.58 -2.79
N LEU A 21 -11.85 4.36 -3.21
CA LEU A 21 -11.21 4.26 -4.52
C LEU A 21 -9.86 3.55 -4.49
N ILE A 22 -9.25 3.48 -3.32
CA ILE A 22 -7.90 2.97 -3.10
C ILE A 22 -7.83 2.09 -1.85
N SER A 23 -6.97 1.11 -1.89
CA SER A 23 -6.53 0.38 -0.71
C SER A 23 -5.07 0.68 -0.40
N VAL A 24 -4.70 0.74 0.88
CA VAL A 24 -3.31 0.98 1.32
C VAL A 24 -2.82 -0.11 2.26
N ASP A 25 -1.52 -0.38 2.16
CA ASP A 25 -0.81 -1.30 3.08
C ASP A 25 0.66 -0.88 3.25
N GLY A 26 1.22 -1.20 4.41
CA GLY A 26 2.62 -1.03 4.72
C GLY A 26 3.47 -2.24 4.32
N THR A 27 4.52 -2.01 3.52
CA THR A 27 5.48 -3.05 3.15
C THR A 27 6.87 -2.75 3.69
N ASP A 28 7.49 -3.76 4.32
CA ASP A 28 8.79 -3.64 4.97
C ASP A 28 9.87 -4.35 4.17
N PHE A 29 11.04 -3.71 4.04
CA PHE A 29 12.22 -4.24 3.37
C PHE A 29 13.42 -4.28 4.31
N SER A 30 14.16 -5.41 4.31
CA SER A 30 15.28 -5.63 5.21
C SER A 30 16.50 -4.82 4.81
N ILE A 31 17.13 -4.16 5.79
CA ILE A 31 18.35 -3.38 5.62
C ILE A 31 19.47 -3.88 6.52
N GLN A 32 20.69 -3.40 6.26
CA GLN A 32 21.87 -3.78 7.05
C GLN A 32 22.00 -2.98 8.35
N GLU A 33 21.48 -1.77 8.40
CA GLU A 33 21.56 -0.88 9.55
C GLU A 33 20.89 -1.49 10.79
N TYR A 34 21.46 -1.19 11.96
CA TYR A 34 20.95 -1.66 13.24
C TYR A 34 20.40 -0.50 14.08
N GLY A 35 19.56 -0.84 15.02
CA GLY A 35 19.01 0.09 16.00
C GLY A 35 17.50 -0.01 16.13
N ARG A 36 16.99 0.43 17.28
CA ARG A 36 15.55 0.36 17.60
C ARG A 36 14.67 1.07 16.59
N LYS A 37 15.15 2.18 16.01
CA LYS A 37 14.39 2.95 15.02
C LYS A 37 14.08 2.18 13.75
N PHE A 38 14.93 1.20 13.38
CA PHE A 38 14.72 0.37 12.19
C PHE A 38 13.97 -0.93 12.48
N TYR A 39 13.80 -1.31 13.75
CA TYR A 39 13.29 -2.63 14.09
C TYR A 39 11.82 -2.80 13.71
N SER A 40 11.54 -3.71 12.76
CA SER A 40 10.19 -4.12 12.43
C SER A 40 9.73 -5.25 13.34
N HIS A 41 8.64 -5.02 14.06
CA HIS A 41 7.98 -6.05 14.87
C HIS A 41 7.34 -7.15 14.02
N LYS A 42 6.95 -6.83 12.77
CA LYS A 42 6.30 -7.74 11.82
C LYS A 42 7.25 -8.86 11.38
N PHE A 43 8.47 -8.54 10.99
CA PHE A 43 9.44 -9.55 10.54
C PHE A 43 10.71 -9.66 11.40
N LYS A 44 10.73 -9.02 12.57
CA LYS A 44 11.76 -9.14 13.63
C LYS A 44 13.19 -8.86 13.15
N LYS A 45 13.35 -7.90 12.26
CA LYS A 45 14.62 -7.45 11.66
C LYS A 45 14.60 -5.95 11.47
N SER A 46 15.77 -5.37 11.22
CA SER A 46 15.88 -3.98 10.78
C SER A 46 15.32 -3.80 9.38
N GLY A 47 14.54 -2.76 9.17
CA GLY A 47 13.93 -2.48 7.87
C GLY A 47 13.50 -1.05 7.68
N LEU A 48 13.27 -0.74 6.41
CA LEU A 48 12.54 0.43 5.95
C LEU A 48 11.14 0.03 5.51
N ARG A 49 10.19 0.89 5.82
CA ARG A 49 8.78 0.75 5.49
C ARG A 49 8.39 1.71 4.37
N TYR A 50 7.58 1.22 3.46
CA TYR A 50 6.90 2.02 2.46
C TYR A 50 5.40 1.78 2.57
N GLU A 51 4.63 2.83 2.38
CA GLU A 51 3.18 2.75 2.18
C GLU A 51 2.90 2.65 0.69
N VAL A 52 2.09 1.67 0.30
CA VAL A 52 1.71 1.41 -1.09
C VAL A 52 0.21 1.49 -1.22
N GLY A 53 -0.27 2.24 -2.21
CA GLY A 53 -1.68 2.34 -2.54
C GLY A 53 -1.99 1.69 -3.88
N VAL A 54 -3.04 0.89 -3.90
CA VAL A 54 -3.53 0.17 -5.08
C VAL A 54 -4.96 0.58 -5.37
N SER A 55 -5.22 1.04 -6.59
CA SER A 55 -6.58 1.36 -7.06
C SER A 55 -7.49 0.14 -6.94
N ILE A 56 -8.67 0.31 -6.33
CA ILE A 56 -9.61 -0.79 -6.10
C ILE A 56 -10.19 -1.28 -7.44
N ILE A 57 -10.53 -0.38 -8.34
CA ILE A 57 -11.17 -0.76 -9.61
C ILE A 57 -10.15 -1.38 -10.57
N LYS A 58 -9.07 -0.68 -10.87
CA LYS A 58 -8.10 -1.14 -11.87
C LYS A 58 -7.05 -2.12 -11.35
N GLY A 59 -6.76 -2.10 -10.04
CA GLY A 59 -5.65 -2.87 -9.49
C GLY A 59 -4.28 -2.30 -9.87
N GLU A 60 -4.18 -1.01 -10.17
CA GLU A 60 -2.93 -0.32 -10.48
C GLU A 60 -2.29 0.23 -9.22
N ILE A 61 -0.96 0.25 -9.16
CA ILE A 61 -0.22 0.95 -8.11
C ILE A 61 -0.33 2.45 -8.41
N VAL A 62 -1.01 3.19 -7.54
CA VAL A 62 -1.26 4.63 -7.71
C VAL A 62 -0.60 5.50 -6.66
N TRP A 63 -0.04 4.87 -5.59
CA TRP A 63 0.63 5.55 -4.50
C TRP A 63 1.81 4.77 -3.99
N VAL A 64 2.94 5.45 -3.78
CA VAL A 64 4.09 4.94 -3.05
C VAL A 64 4.68 6.06 -2.19
N ASN A 65 4.89 5.79 -0.93
CA ASN A 65 5.40 6.76 0.04
C ASN A 65 6.40 6.10 1.01
N GLY A 66 7.45 6.78 1.36
CA GLY A 66 8.57 6.32 2.15
C GLY A 66 9.89 6.82 1.58
N PRO A 67 11.04 6.35 2.13
CA PRO A 67 11.18 5.31 3.18
C PRO A 67 10.95 5.85 4.59
N TYR A 68 10.48 4.99 5.47
CA TYR A 68 10.30 5.24 6.90
C TYR A 68 11.01 4.17 7.74
N GLU A 69 11.58 4.57 8.88
CA GLU A 69 12.17 3.60 9.81
C GLU A 69 11.05 2.80 10.50
N CYS A 70 11.04 1.47 10.30
CA CYS A 70 9.95 0.59 10.76
C CYS A 70 9.62 0.72 12.26
N GLY A 71 10.63 0.97 13.10
CA GLY A 71 10.43 1.05 14.55
C GLY A 71 9.84 2.37 15.05
N LEU A 72 9.85 3.43 14.21
CA LEU A 72 9.33 4.75 14.57
C LEU A 72 8.01 5.08 13.87
N TRP A 73 7.74 4.41 12.76
CA TRP A 73 6.64 4.74 11.87
C TRP A 73 5.70 3.53 11.69
N PRO A 74 4.72 3.33 12.60
CA PRO A 74 3.60 2.42 12.33
C PRO A 74 2.76 2.95 11.17
N ASP A 75 2.04 2.05 10.50
CA ASP A 75 1.29 2.33 9.27
C ASP A 75 0.34 3.53 9.42
N ILE A 76 -0.42 3.59 10.49
CA ILE A 76 -1.33 4.72 10.77
C ILE A 76 -0.61 6.07 10.89
N LYS A 77 0.62 6.10 11.41
CA LYS A 77 1.40 7.33 11.51
C LYS A 77 1.86 7.82 10.15
N ILE A 78 2.24 6.90 9.27
CA ILE A 78 2.60 7.21 7.88
C ILE A 78 1.38 7.79 7.15
N PHE A 79 0.24 7.13 7.25
CA PHE A 79 -1.01 7.58 6.68
C PHE A 79 -1.38 9.02 7.09
N ARG A 80 -1.38 9.29 8.38
CA ARG A 80 -1.67 10.64 8.94
C ARG A 80 -0.71 11.71 8.44
N ASN A 81 0.55 11.34 8.30
CA ASN A 81 1.62 12.28 7.93
C ASN A 81 1.60 12.62 6.43
N SER A 82 1.00 11.79 5.61
CA SER A 82 1.08 11.94 4.16
C SER A 82 -0.27 11.70 3.46
N PHE A 83 -0.72 10.44 3.35
CA PHE A 83 -1.84 10.10 2.48
C PHE A 83 -3.16 10.82 2.86
N MET A 84 -3.44 10.94 4.14
CA MET A 84 -4.69 11.54 4.65
C MET A 84 -4.95 12.94 4.07
N SER A 85 -3.91 13.74 3.82
CA SER A 85 -4.05 15.08 3.23
C SER A 85 -4.43 15.09 1.74
N HIS A 86 -4.40 13.93 1.07
CA HIS A 86 -4.74 13.78 -0.34
C HIS A 86 -6.15 13.21 -0.56
N LEU A 87 -6.86 12.91 0.53
CA LEU A 87 -8.24 12.44 0.45
C LEU A 87 -9.18 13.57 0.03
N GLY A 88 -10.09 13.24 -0.88
CA GLY A 88 -11.20 14.10 -1.25
C GLY A 88 -12.28 14.15 -0.16
N PRO A 89 -13.26 15.05 -0.30
CA PRO A 89 -14.40 15.08 0.60
C PRO A 89 -15.13 13.72 0.63
N ASN A 90 -15.33 13.16 1.83
CA ASN A 90 -15.96 11.84 2.05
C ASN A 90 -15.22 10.62 1.44
N GLU A 91 -14.04 10.81 0.89
CA GLU A 91 -13.20 9.70 0.41
C GLU A 91 -12.63 8.93 1.60
N ARG A 92 -12.73 7.61 1.55
CA ARG A 92 -12.15 6.68 2.52
C ARG A 92 -11.19 5.71 1.84
N VAL A 93 -10.35 5.07 2.62
CA VAL A 93 -9.34 4.12 2.15
C VAL A 93 -9.62 2.76 2.76
N GLU A 94 -9.57 1.72 1.94
CA GLU A 94 -9.58 0.34 2.41
C GLU A 94 -8.20 -0.03 2.97
N ALA A 95 -8.11 -0.49 4.22
CA ALA A 95 -6.85 -0.84 4.86
C ALA A 95 -7.02 -2.00 5.86
N ASP A 96 -5.92 -2.46 6.44
CA ASP A 96 -5.96 -3.43 7.53
C ASP A 96 -6.22 -2.75 8.91
N ASP A 97 -6.32 -3.59 9.96
CA ASP A 97 -6.54 -3.09 11.32
C ASP A 97 -5.40 -2.24 11.89
N GLY A 98 -4.26 -2.17 11.23
CA GLY A 98 -3.16 -1.28 11.57
C GLY A 98 -3.51 0.20 11.44
N TYR A 99 -4.56 0.51 10.68
CA TYR A 99 -5.06 1.86 10.42
C TYR A 99 -6.33 2.22 11.21
N ILE A 100 -6.81 1.34 12.10
CA ILE A 100 -8.12 1.46 12.80
C ILE A 100 -8.35 2.78 13.52
N GLY A 101 -7.29 3.48 13.93
CA GLY A 101 -7.40 4.78 14.62
C GLY A 101 -7.99 5.90 13.78
N GLU A 102 -8.14 5.72 12.46
CA GLU A 102 -8.79 6.66 11.53
C GLU A 102 -10.14 6.12 11.00
N ALA A 103 -10.59 4.99 11.51
CA ALA A 103 -11.90 4.44 11.19
C ALA A 103 -12.99 5.05 12.11
N PRO A 104 -14.20 5.26 11.61
CA PRO A 104 -14.70 4.99 10.26
C PRO A 104 -14.55 6.19 9.30
N GLU A 105 -14.00 7.32 9.76
CA GLU A 105 -14.03 8.60 9.03
C GLU A 105 -13.20 8.55 7.74
N HIS A 106 -11.97 8.07 7.83
CA HIS A 106 -11.04 8.01 6.68
C HIS A 106 -10.69 6.59 6.25
N ILE A 107 -10.93 5.61 7.11
CA ILE A 107 -10.52 4.21 6.90
C ILE A 107 -11.70 3.26 7.01
N LYS A 108 -11.76 2.33 6.03
CA LYS A 108 -12.53 1.08 6.13
C LYS A 108 -11.54 -0.06 6.46
N CYS A 109 -11.70 -0.69 7.61
CA CYS A 109 -10.90 -1.86 8.02
C CYS A 109 -11.78 -2.94 8.65
N PRO A 110 -11.33 -4.20 8.77
CA PRO A 110 -12.16 -5.30 9.24
C PRO A 110 -12.88 -5.04 10.56
N LYS A 111 -12.18 -4.46 11.54
CA LYS A 111 -12.76 -4.19 12.86
C LYS A 111 -13.68 -2.96 12.92
N SER A 112 -13.72 -2.14 11.87
CA SER A 112 -14.59 -0.97 11.82
C SER A 112 -16.03 -1.30 11.40
N PHE A 113 -16.30 -2.55 11.02
CA PHE A 113 -17.62 -2.97 10.52
C PHE A 113 -18.27 -4.05 11.36
N THR A 114 -19.56 -3.89 11.63
CA THR A 114 -20.49 -4.94 12.05
C THR A 114 -21.09 -5.56 10.78
N ASN A 115 -20.37 -6.46 10.06
CA ASN A 115 -20.74 -6.68 8.68
C ASN A 115 -21.10 -8.08 8.23
N PRO A 116 -21.96 -8.16 7.17
CA PRO A 116 -22.28 -9.41 6.51
C PRO A 116 -21.04 -10.04 5.86
N ALA A 117 -21.01 -11.39 5.82
CA ALA A 117 -19.89 -12.19 5.30
C ALA A 117 -19.48 -11.86 3.85
N GLU A 118 -20.35 -11.24 3.04
CA GLU A 118 -20.06 -10.86 1.67
C GLU A 118 -19.12 -9.64 1.57
N THR A 119 -19.34 -8.62 2.39
CA THR A 119 -18.49 -7.43 2.43
C THR A 119 -17.08 -7.79 2.92
N GLU A 120 -16.98 -8.69 3.90
CA GLU A 120 -15.69 -9.19 4.36
C GLU A 120 -14.90 -9.89 3.26
N LYS A 121 -15.55 -10.69 2.41
CA LYS A 121 -14.90 -11.35 1.26
C LYS A 121 -14.37 -10.35 0.23
N MET A 122 -15.14 -9.29 -0.07
CA MET A 122 -14.69 -8.25 -1.01
C MET A 122 -13.47 -7.51 -0.49
N GLN A 123 -13.50 -7.11 0.77
CA GLN A 123 -12.36 -6.47 1.44
C GLN A 123 -11.13 -7.37 1.50
N GLN A 124 -11.31 -8.67 1.78
CA GLN A 124 -10.22 -9.64 1.74
C GLN A 124 -9.59 -9.73 0.34
N ARG A 125 -10.38 -9.70 -0.73
CA ARG A 125 -9.85 -9.72 -2.12
C ARG A 125 -9.05 -8.46 -2.43
N VAL A 126 -9.54 -7.30 -2.04
CA VAL A 126 -8.81 -6.04 -2.22
C VAL A 126 -7.47 -6.08 -1.48
N ARG A 127 -7.47 -6.50 -0.21
CA ARG A 127 -6.23 -6.65 0.58
C ARG A 127 -5.27 -7.70 0.01
N ALA A 128 -5.78 -8.81 -0.53
CA ALA A 128 -4.95 -9.85 -1.17
C ALA A 128 -4.17 -9.34 -2.39
N ARG A 129 -4.61 -8.25 -3.04
CA ARG A 129 -3.82 -7.57 -4.08
C ARG A 129 -2.51 -7.02 -3.54
N HIS A 130 -2.49 -6.47 -2.32
CA HIS A 130 -1.26 -6.00 -1.69
C HIS A 130 -0.24 -7.13 -1.48
N GLU A 131 -0.70 -8.31 -1.08
CA GLU A 131 0.18 -9.48 -0.98
C GLU A 131 0.81 -9.82 -2.34
N THR A 132 0.02 -9.72 -3.43
CA THR A 132 0.50 -9.95 -4.80
C THR A 132 1.51 -8.89 -5.22
N VAL A 133 1.24 -7.60 -4.97
CA VAL A 133 2.17 -6.50 -5.24
C VAL A 133 3.46 -6.68 -4.44
N ASN A 134 3.36 -6.95 -3.14
CA ASN A 134 4.49 -7.20 -2.26
C ASN A 134 5.33 -8.40 -2.73
N LYS A 135 4.68 -9.46 -3.22
CA LYS A 135 5.38 -10.61 -3.82
C LYS A 135 6.12 -10.22 -5.08
N ARG A 136 5.54 -9.39 -5.95
CA ARG A 136 6.21 -8.88 -7.16
C ARG A 136 7.42 -8.01 -6.82
N PHE A 137 7.32 -7.12 -5.84
CA PHE A 137 8.48 -6.36 -5.36
C PHE A 137 9.60 -7.28 -4.88
N LYS A 138 9.27 -8.33 -4.14
CA LYS A 138 10.22 -9.29 -3.57
C LYS A 138 10.73 -10.34 -4.57
N GLN A 139 10.30 -10.33 -5.81
CA GLN A 139 10.95 -11.08 -6.88
C GLN A 139 12.32 -10.49 -7.23
N TRP A 140 12.53 -9.20 -6.96
CA TRP A 140 13.79 -8.51 -7.18
C TRP A 140 14.74 -8.73 -5.99
N GLY A 141 15.92 -9.29 -6.27
CA GLY A 141 16.92 -9.59 -5.25
C GLY A 141 17.30 -8.40 -4.38
N CYS A 142 17.31 -7.19 -4.96
CA CYS A 142 17.59 -5.93 -4.24
C CYS A 142 16.55 -5.59 -3.15
N LEU A 143 15.33 -6.11 -3.26
CA LEU A 143 14.26 -5.90 -2.26
C LEU A 143 13.92 -7.15 -1.45
N SER A 144 14.20 -8.36 -1.96
CA SER A 144 13.97 -9.61 -1.22
C SER A 144 15.07 -9.94 -0.23
N GLN A 145 16.30 -9.54 -0.54
CA GLN A 145 17.46 -9.75 0.31
C GLN A 145 17.70 -8.55 1.23
N ARG A 146 18.60 -8.73 2.23
CA ARG A 146 19.04 -7.61 3.05
C ARG A 146 19.78 -6.60 2.19
N PHE A 147 19.29 -5.37 2.14
CA PHE A 147 19.93 -4.27 1.45
C PHE A 147 21.24 -3.90 2.14
N ARG A 148 22.36 -3.93 1.40
CA ARG A 148 23.72 -3.78 1.93
C ARG A 148 24.46 -2.57 1.36
N HIS A 149 23.77 -1.77 0.55
CA HIS A 149 24.29 -0.52 0.02
C HIS A 149 23.95 0.64 0.96
N GLU A 150 24.43 1.83 0.64
CA GLU A 150 24.08 3.06 1.34
C GLU A 150 22.55 3.21 1.45
N ILE A 151 22.06 3.40 2.68
CA ILE A 151 20.61 3.39 2.97
C ILE A 151 19.84 4.45 2.18
N GLY A 152 20.48 5.60 1.90
CA GLY A 152 19.89 6.68 1.09
C GLY A 152 19.52 6.25 -0.34
N ARG A 153 20.15 5.20 -0.86
CA ARG A 153 19.82 4.66 -2.20
C ARG A 153 18.66 3.69 -2.20
N HIS A 154 18.17 3.29 -1.04
CA HIS A 154 17.08 2.32 -0.97
C HIS A 154 15.79 2.86 -1.60
N ASP A 155 15.51 4.15 -1.46
CA ASP A 155 14.33 4.79 -2.05
C ASP A 155 14.37 4.75 -3.59
N ASP A 156 15.51 5.09 -4.18
CA ASP A 156 15.68 5.03 -5.65
C ASP A 156 15.42 3.61 -6.19
N VAL A 157 15.98 2.61 -5.49
CA VAL A 157 15.79 1.19 -5.86
C VAL A 157 14.33 0.77 -5.70
N PHE A 158 13.69 1.12 -4.60
CA PHE A 158 12.28 0.80 -4.37
C PHE A 158 11.38 1.45 -5.43
N ARG A 159 11.55 2.74 -5.69
CA ARG A 159 10.74 3.46 -6.70
C ARG A 159 10.95 2.91 -8.10
N ALA A 160 12.17 2.56 -8.47
CA ALA A 160 12.45 1.91 -9.75
C ALA A 160 11.71 0.58 -9.89
N VAL A 161 11.75 -0.28 -8.86
CA VAL A 161 11.01 -1.56 -8.84
C VAL A 161 9.50 -1.34 -8.84
N ALA A 162 9.00 -0.35 -8.11
CA ALA A 162 7.57 -0.03 -8.10
C ALA A 162 7.07 0.40 -9.49
N VAL A 163 7.82 1.26 -10.19
CA VAL A 163 7.50 1.68 -11.57
C VAL A 163 7.54 0.50 -12.53
N ILE A 164 8.56 -0.36 -12.47
CA ILE A 164 8.64 -1.55 -13.32
C ILE A 164 7.46 -2.50 -13.04
N THR A 165 7.09 -2.66 -11.77
CA THR A 165 5.95 -3.49 -11.39
C THR A 165 4.64 -2.91 -11.93
N GLN A 166 4.45 -1.59 -11.86
CA GLN A 166 3.28 -0.92 -12.42
C GLN A 166 3.24 -1.07 -13.96
N LEU A 167 4.37 -0.92 -14.64
CA LEU A 167 4.47 -1.15 -16.08
C LEU A 167 4.06 -2.60 -16.46
N ALA A 168 4.50 -3.59 -15.70
CA ALA A 168 4.10 -4.97 -15.93
C ALA A 168 2.58 -5.17 -15.75
N ILE A 169 1.98 -4.51 -14.75
CA ILE A 169 0.53 -4.53 -14.54
C ILE A 169 -0.21 -3.95 -15.76
N GLU A 170 0.25 -2.82 -16.29
CA GLU A 170 -0.37 -2.16 -17.45
C GLU A 170 -0.15 -2.92 -18.77
N LEU A 171 0.99 -3.60 -18.92
CA LEU A 171 1.42 -4.22 -20.19
C LEU A 171 1.07 -5.70 -20.34
N GLY A 172 0.28 -6.28 -19.47
CA GLY A 172 -0.25 -7.64 -19.67
C GLY A 172 -0.20 -8.56 -18.47
N GLU A 173 0.29 -8.09 -17.33
CA GLU A 173 0.27 -8.83 -16.07
C GLU A 173 -0.64 -8.17 -15.02
N PRO A 174 -1.94 -7.93 -15.30
CA PRO A 174 -2.83 -7.23 -14.39
C PRO A 174 -2.95 -7.99 -13.06
N LEU A 175 -3.28 -7.28 -12.00
CA LEU A 175 -3.75 -7.92 -10.79
C LEU A 175 -5.14 -8.53 -11.05
N PHE A 176 -5.48 -9.58 -10.30
CA PHE A 176 -6.80 -10.19 -10.42
C PHE A 176 -7.90 -9.16 -10.11
N SER A 177 -9.06 -9.29 -10.78
CA SER A 177 -10.21 -8.43 -10.55
C SER A 177 -10.76 -8.60 -9.13
N ALA A 178 -11.16 -7.51 -8.52
CA ALA A 178 -11.91 -7.50 -7.28
C ALA A 178 -13.19 -6.70 -7.53
N ASP A 179 -14.32 -7.39 -7.46
CA ASP A 179 -15.62 -6.73 -7.46
C ASP A 179 -15.76 -6.08 -6.08
N TYR A 180 -15.80 -4.77 -6.09
CA TYR A 180 -15.97 -3.95 -4.90
C TYR A 180 -17.18 -3.06 -5.15
N SER A 181 -18.33 -3.51 -4.68
CA SER A 181 -19.53 -2.69 -4.60
C SER A 181 -19.77 -2.36 -3.13
N ASP A 182 -19.98 -1.09 -2.82
CA ASP A 182 -20.53 -0.77 -1.51
C ASP A 182 -21.89 -1.47 -1.41
N ALA A 183 -21.98 -2.50 -0.61
CA ALA A 183 -23.27 -3.05 -0.23
C ALA A 183 -23.99 -1.95 0.55
N VAL A 184 -25.02 -1.40 -0.07
CA VAL A 184 -25.96 -0.45 0.50
C VAL A 184 -26.63 -1.04 1.74
#